data_fdf5c3b776fc855857713cfd67c10f15
#
_entry.id   fdf5c3b776fc855857713cfd67c10f15
#
_cell.length_a   1.000
_cell.length_b   1.000
_cell.length_c   1.000
_cell.angle_alpha   90.00
_cell.angle_beta   90.00
_cell.angle_gamma   90.00
#
_symmetry.space_group_name_H-M   'P 1'
#
loop_
_entity.id
_entity.type
_entity.pdbx_description
1 polymer ?
#
loop_
_entity_poly.entity_id
_entity_poly.type
_entity_poly.pdbx_seq_one_letter_code
_entity_poly.pdbx_strand_id
1 'polypeptide(L)'
;DKYDDVDNVGRFLYLEGLEYVMWCTYDVHFYASFALLELFPKLELSIQQQIADATMTHNPEKTKFLTEADWGIRKVLGAVPHDLGMHDPWFEVNAYNIHDTSKWKDLNCKFVLQVYRDFVATQDLIFAEKTLPAVFTAMAYMDKFDKDRDGLIENDGFADQTYDAWTVHGISAYCGGLWLGALQAAAAMAEKLNHDTLIESFRSKFLQARDVYEKKLWNGSYFNYDSGTSSNSNSIQADQLAGQLYMFASGLPPLFEEEKIKTILKKIYEFNVMKVKEGKLGAVNGMHPNGKVDETCM
;
A
#
# COMPACT_ATOMS: atom_id res chain seq x y z
N ASP A 1 13.97 22.84 -16.74
CA ASP A 1 13.15 21.68 -16.32
C ASP A 1 13.28 21.51 -14.82
N LYS A 2 12.17 21.25 -14.10
CA LYS A 2 12.19 21.04 -12.63
C LYS A 2 13.05 19.84 -12.20
N TYR A 3 13.45 19.03 -13.16
CA TYR A 3 14.35 17.87 -12.99
C TYR A 3 15.78 18.13 -13.47
N ASP A 4 16.06 19.33 -13.95
CA ASP A 4 17.36 19.72 -14.50
C ASP A 4 18.24 20.29 -13.38
N ASP A 5 18.37 19.56 -12.29
CA ASP A 5 19.19 19.88 -11.13
C ASP A 5 20.51 19.12 -11.27
N VAL A 6 21.63 19.82 -11.16
CA VAL A 6 22.97 19.24 -11.31
C VAL A 6 23.23 18.09 -10.33
N ASP A 7 22.59 18.11 -9.17
CA ASP A 7 22.69 17.06 -8.15
C ASP A 7 21.63 15.95 -8.31
N ASN A 8 20.70 16.09 -9.26
CA ASN A 8 19.63 15.12 -9.52
C ASN A 8 20.04 14.18 -10.68
N VAL A 9 19.71 12.92 -10.53
CA VAL A 9 19.88 11.89 -11.58
C VAL A 9 18.87 12.01 -12.73
N GLY A 10 17.95 12.99 -12.65
CA GLY A 10 16.85 13.16 -13.58
C GLY A 10 15.69 12.19 -13.30
N ARG A 11 14.84 11.99 -14.31
CA ARG A 11 13.76 11.01 -14.24
C ARG A 11 14.31 9.61 -14.45
N PHE A 12 14.06 8.74 -13.49
CA PHE A 12 14.47 7.34 -13.56
C PHE A 12 13.24 6.43 -13.52
N LEU A 13 13.23 5.45 -14.40
CA LEU A 13 12.23 4.39 -14.45
C LEU A 13 12.93 3.03 -14.61
N TYR A 14 12.29 1.97 -14.17
CA TYR A 14 12.68 0.61 -14.50
C TYR A 14 11.46 -0.23 -14.88
N LEU A 15 11.68 -1.25 -15.70
CA LEU A 15 10.64 -2.19 -16.10
C LEU A 15 10.37 -3.20 -14.99
N GLU A 16 9.13 -3.58 -14.80
CA GLU A 16 8.76 -4.69 -13.95
C GLU A 16 9.42 -5.99 -14.42
N GLY A 17 9.36 -6.26 -15.71
CA GLY A 17 9.96 -7.42 -16.34
C GLY A 17 9.96 -7.31 -17.86
N LEU A 18 10.57 -8.29 -18.53
CA LEU A 18 10.62 -8.34 -19.99
C LEU A 18 9.31 -8.80 -20.62
N GLU A 19 8.58 -9.68 -19.94
CA GLU A 19 7.29 -10.19 -20.40
C GLU A 19 6.16 -9.20 -20.08
N TYR A 20 6.28 -8.48 -18.97
CA TYR A 20 5.31 -7.52 -18.49
C TYR A 20 5.93 -6.13 -18.51
N VAL A 21 5.90 -5.51 -19.70
CA VAL A 21 6.63 -4.28 -20.03
C VAL A 21 6.02 -3.01 -19.41
N MET A 22 5.77 -3.04 -18.11
CA MET A 22 5.18 -1.96 -17.35
C MET A 22 6.25 -1.20 -16.56
N TRP A 23 6.21 0.14 -16.56
CA TRP A 23 7.20 0.99 -15.94
C TRP A 23 6.82 1.32 -14.51
N CYS A 24 7.72 0.99 -13.58
CA CYS A 24 7.56 1.28 -12.15
C CYS A 24 6.20 0.83 -11.60
N THR A 25 5.82 -0.43 -11.86
CA THR A 25 4.63 -1.06 -11.28
C THR A 25 4.65 -0.90 -9.78
N TYR A 26 3.74 -0.09 -9.24
CA TYR A 26 3.94 0.51 -7.93
C TYR A 26 3.68 -0.43 -6.76
N ASP A 27 2.79 -1.37 -6.91
CA ASP A 27 2.56 -2.43 -5.93
C ASP A 27 3.76 -3.39 -5.81
N VAL A 28 4.43 -3.68 -6.92
CA VAL A 28 5.70 -4.44 -6.95
C VAL A 28 6.84 -3.60 -6.37
N HIS A 29 6.89 -2.32 -6.74
CA HIS A 29 7.91 -1.39 -6.24
C HIS A 29 7.89 -1.27 -4.71
N PHE A 30 6.74 -1.36 -4.08
CA PHE A 30 6.58 -1.33 -2.63
C PHE A 30 7.53 -2.29 -1.90
N TYR A 31 7.74 -3.48 -2.43
CA TYR A 31 8.65 -4.49 -1.88
C TYR A 31 10.08 -4.35 -2.41
N ALA A 32 10.24 -3.99 -3.69
CA ALA A 32 11.55 -3.83 -4.32
C ALA A 32 12.29 -2.57 -3.85
N SER A 33 11.57 -1.54 -3.41
CA SER A 33 12.08 -0.22 -3.07
C SER A 33 13.11 -0.21 -1.93
N PHE A 34 13.10 -1.21 -1.05
CA PHE A 34 14.11 -1.32 0.02
C PHE A 34 15.52 -1.48 -0.54
N ALA A 35 15.68 -2.35 -1.55
CA ALA A 35 16.97 -2.54 -2.21
C ALA A 35 17.40 -1.29 -2.99
N LEU A 36 16.45 -0.63 -3.66
CA LEU A 36 16.74 0.58 -4.42
C LEU A 36 17.14 1.74 -3.49
N LEU A 37 16.44 1.92 -2.39
CA LEU A 37 16.77 2.93 -1.37
C LEU A 37 18.15 2.71 -0.76
N GLU A 38 18.49 1.46 -0.43
CA GLU A 38 19.79 1.13 0.18
C GLU A 38 20.95 1.35 -0.78
N LEU A 39 20.81 0.93 -2.03
CA LEU A 39 21.90 0.92 -3.01
C LEU A 39 21.94 2.19 -3.87
N PHE A 40 20.79 2.77 -4.18
CA PHE A 40 20.64 3.89 -5.12
C PHE A 40 19.58 4.90 -4.64
N PRO A 41 19.76 5.54 -3.47
CA PRO A 41 18.73 6.39 -2.87
C PRO A 41 18.24 7.52 -3.79
N LYS A 42 19.11 8.13 -4.60
CA LYS A 42 18.68 9.17 -5.55
C LYS A 42 17.74 8.65 -6.64
N LEU A 43 17.90 7.40 -7.07
CA LEU A 43 16.99 6.77 -8.03
C LEU A 43 15.64 6.49 -7.38
N GLU A 44 15.64 6.01 -6.14
CA GLU A 44 14.42 5.81 -5.36
C GLU A 44 13.65 7.12 -5.19
N LEU A 45 14.29 8.19 -4.72
CA LEU A 45 13.65 9.49 -4.59
C LEU A 45 13.10 10.02 -5.91
N SER A 46 13.80 9.76 -7.03
CA SER A 46 13.31 10.14 -8.37
C SER A 46 12.02 9.43 -8.73
N ILE A 47 11.89 8.13 -8.45
CA ILE A 47 10.63 7.38 -8.67
C ILE A 47 9.51 7.96 -7.81
N GLN A 48 9.74 8.14 -6.51
CA GLN A 48 8.72 8.64 -5.59
C GLN A 48 8.22 10.05 -5.97
N GLN A 49 9.10 10.93 -6.45
CA GLN A 49 8.70 12.24 -6.95
C GLN A 49 7.81 12.13 -8.19
N GLN A 50 8.12 11.20 -9.11
CA GLN A 50 7.31 10.99 -10.32
C GLN A 50 5.93 10.39 -9.98
N ILE A 51 5.86 9.47 -9.02
CA ILE A 51 4.60 8.94 -8.51
C ILE A 51 3.80 10.04 -7.80
N ALA A 52 4.45 10.92 -7.03
CA ALA A 52 3.81 12.07 -6.42
C ALA A 52 3.20 13.02 -7.48
N ASP A 53 3.97 13.36 -8.51
CA ASP A 53 3.47 14.18 -9.64
C ASP A 53 2.28 13.50 -10.33
N ALA A 54 2.38 12.20 -10.60
CA ALA A 54 1.31 11.43 -11.23
C ALA A 54 0.05 11.33 -10.33
N THR A 55 0.21 11.26 -9.01
CA THR A 55 -0.90 11.29 -8.06
C THR A 55 -1.70 12.59 -8.16
N MET A 56 -1.02 13.70 -8.43
CA MET A 56 -1.61 15.02 -8.60
C MET A 56 -2.17 15.29 -10.00
N THR A 57 -2.13 14.31 -10.90
CA THR A 57 -2.70 14.45 -12.25
C THR A 57 -4.09 13.86 -12.36
N HIS A 58 -4.85 14.35 -13.33
CA HIS A 58 -6.13 13.80 -13.77
C HIS A 58 -6.09 13.62 -15.29
N ASN A 59 -6.29 12.39 -15.76
CA ASN A 59 -6.47 12.11 -17.18
C ASN A 59 -7.88 11.59 -17.42
N PRO A 60 -8.78 12.39 -18.05
CA PRO A 60 -10.18 12.02 -18.28
C PRO A 60 -10.35 11.03 -19.44
N GLU A 61 -9.28 10.64 -20.11
CA GLU A 61 -9.36 9.61 -21.15
C GLU A 61 -10.01 8.35 -20.59
N LYS A 62 -10.93 7.78 -21.36
CA LYS A 62 -11.61 6.56 -20.96
C LYS A 62 -10.80 5.34 -21.38
N THR A 63 -10.63 4.43 -20.46
CA THR A 63 -10.09 3.10 -20.71
C THR A 63 -11.12 2.03 -20.37
N LYS A 64 -11.05 0.89 -21.05
CA LYS A 64 -11.90 -0.25 -20.74
C LYS A 64 -11.20 -1.14 -19.73
N PHE A 65 -11.83 -1.35 -18.58
CA PHE A 65 -11.37 -2.31 -17.60
C PHE A 65 -11.88 -3.71 -17.94
N LEU A 66 -10.96 -4.68 -18.01
CA LEU A 66 -11.26 -5.99 -18.59
C LEU A 66 -12.12 -6.86 -17.67
N THR A 67 -11.88 -6.81 -16.36
CA THR A 67 -12.61 -7.63 -15.40
C THR A 67 -14.01 -7.11 -15.17
N GLU A 68 -14.19 -5.81 -15.00
CA GLU A 68 -15.49 -5.17 -14.84
C GLU A 68 -16.27 -5.08 -16.16
N ALA A 69 -15.58 -5.28 -17.30
CA ALA A 69 -16.11 -5.11 -18.65
C ALA A 69 -16.74 -3.72 -18.91
N ASP A 70 -16.32 -2.72 -18.15
CA ASP A 70 -16.86 -1.34 -18.14
C ASP A 70 -15.78 -0.33 -18.53
N TRP A 71 -16.21 0.90 -18.82
CA TRP A 71 -15.36 2.03 -19.17
C TRP A 71 -15.23 2.99 -17.97
N GLY A 72 -14.00 3.27 -17.57
CA GLY A 72 -13.71 4.25 -16.52
C GLY A 72 -12.69 5.29 -16.95
N ILE A 73 -12.36 6.18 -16.04
CA ILE A 73 -11.35 7.22 -16.22
C ILE A 73 -9.96 6.59 -16.00
N ARG A 74 -9.05 6.83 -16.94
CA ARG A 74 -7.68 6.28 -16.90
C ARG A 74 -6.96 6.67 -15.61
N LYS A 75 -6.99 7.95 -15.22
CA LYS A 75 -6.31 8.42 -14.03
C LYS A 75 -7.15 9.45 -13.28
N VAL A 76 -7.46 9.14 -12.04
CA VAL A 76 -8.22 10.00 -11.13
C VAL A 76 -7.27 10.79 -10.24
N LEU A 77 -7.54 12.09 -10.07
CA LEU A 77 -6.78 12.93 -9.14
C LEU A 77 -6.82 12.35 -7.72
N GLY A 78 -5.66 12.23 -7.10
CA GLY A 78 -5.49 11.71 -5.74
C GLY A 78 -5.38 10.18 -5.64
N ALA A 79 -5.78 9.43 -6.67
CA ALA A 79 -5.45 8.01 -6.73
C ALA A 79 -3.97 7.85 -7.15
N VAL A 80 -3.20 7.11 -6.39
CA VAL A 80 -1.84 6.73 -6.76
C VAL A 80 -1.92 5.80 -7.98
N PRO A 81 -1.15 6.04 -9.05
CA PRO A 81 -1.20 5.18 -10.23
C PRO A 81 -0.60 3.81 -9.93
N HIS A 82 -1.10 2.79 -10.64
CA HIS A 82 -0.50 1.46 -10.60
C HIS A 82 0.89 1.44 -11.26
N ASP A 83 1.10 2.25 -12.28
CA ASP A 83 2.31 2.32 -13.09
C ASP A 83 2.49 3.69 -13.74
N LEU A 84 3.68 3.93 -14.29
CA LEU A 84 4.01 5.14 -15.04
C LEU A 84 3.96 4.95 -16.55
N GLY A 85 3.30 3.92 -17.03
CA GLY A 85 3.07 3.62 -18.43
C GLY A 85 3.53 2.23 -18.85
N MET A 86 3.14 1.82 -20.06
CA MET A 86 3.54 0.56 -20.66
C MET A 86 4.41 0.80 -21.90
N HIS A 87 3.85 1.42 -22.94
CA HIS A 87 4.57 1.68 -24.20
C HIS A 87 5.14 3.09 -24.27
N ASP A 88 4.47 4.05 -23.64
CA ASP A 88 4.83 5.46 -23.66
C ASP A 88 4.88 6.01 -22.21
N PRO A 89 6.01 5.76 -21.49
CA PRO A 89 6.14 6.13 -20.09
C PRO A 89 5.92 7.64 -19.89
N TRP A 90 5.29 7.98 -18.76
CA TRP A 90 4.79 9.29 -18.35
C TRP A 90 3.57 9.81 -19.13
N PHE A 91 3.32 9.35 -20.36
CA PHE A 91 2.13 9.74 -21.15
C PHE A 91 0.97 8.78 -20.97
N GLU A 92 1.26 7.50 -20.76
CA GLU A 92 0.26 6.45 -20.48
C GLU A 92 0.13 6.14 -18.98
N VAL A 93 0.30 7.11 -18.10
CA VAL A 93 0.22 6.88 -16.65
C VAL A 93 -1.03 6.10 -16.30
N ASN A 94 -0.85 5.04 -15.47
CA ASN A 94 -1.89 4.08 -15.11
C ASN A 94 -2.37 3.28 -16.33
N ALA A 95 -1.41 2.65 -17.03
CA ALA A 95 -1.67 1.86 -18.24
C ALA A 95 -2.34 0.51 -17.94
N TYR A 96 -2.18 -0.02 -16.71
CA TYR A 96 -2.88 -1.23 -16.24
C TYR A 96 -4.39 -1.08 -16.40
N ASN A 97 -5.02 -2.10 -17.03
CA ASN A 97 -6.43 -2.04 -17.36
C ASN A 97 -7.19 -3.36 -17.08
N ILE A 98 -6.61 -4.29 -16.33
CA ILE A 98 -7.34 -5.48 -15.89
C ILE A 98 -8.42 -5.06 -14.91
N HIS A 99 -8.08 -4.26 -13.89
CA HIS A 99 -8.99 -3.67 -12.93
C HIS A 99 -8.89 -2.13 -12.92
N ASP A 100 -9.91 -1.47 -12.39
CA ASP A 100 -9.88 -0.04 -12.09
C ASP A 100 -9.08 0.21 -10.80
N THR A 101 -7.78 0.46 -10.95
CA THR A 101 -6.86 0.68 -9.82
C THR A 101 -7.13 1.95 -9.02
N SER A 102 -7.96 2.88 -9.54
CA SER A 102 -8.43 4.02 -8.75
C SER A 102 -9.32 3.61 -7.55
N LYS A 103 -9.82 2.38 -7.57
CA LYS A 103 -10.61 1.78 -6.49
C LYS A 103 -9.76 0.95 -5.51
N TRP A 104 -8.47 0.74 -5.80
CA TRP A 104 -7.60 -0.06 -4.96
C TRP A 104 -7.32 0.61 -3.61
N LYS A 105 -7.31 -0.19 -2.56
CA LYS A 105 -7.26 0.30 -1.17
C LYS A 105 -5.85 0.33 -0.58
N ASP A 106 -4.85 -0.13 -1.33
CA ASP A 106 -3.48 -0.26 -0.84
C ASP A 106 -2.48 0.73 -1.47
N LEU A 107 -2.60 1.08 -2.77
CA LEU A 107 -1.59 1.88 -3.47
C LEU A 107 -1.32 3.24 -2.81
N ASN A 108 -2.37 3.96 -2.42
CA ASN A 108 -2.21 5.25 -1.76
C ASN A 108 -1.50 5.12 -0.40
N CYS A 109 -1.87 4.10 0.37
CA CYS A 109 -1.24 3.83 1.66
C CYS A 109 0.23 3.46 1.48
N LYS A 110 0.53 2.61 0.49
CA LYS A 110 1.90 2.23 0.13
C LYS A 110 2.75 3.44 -0.24
N PHE A 111 2.19 4.38 -1.00
CA PHE A 111 2.86 5.62 -1.38
C PHE A 111 3.25 6.45 -0.15
N VAL A 112 2.32 6.69 0.76
CA VAL A 112 2.59 7.46 1.97
C VAL A 112 3.66 6.82 2.83
N LEU A 113 3.62 5.50 2.98
CA LEU A 113 4.60 4.72 3.74
C LEU A 113 6.00 4.80 3.12
N GLN A 114 6.11 4.63 1.80
CA GLN A 114 7.39 4.71 1.09
C GLN A 114 7.99 6.11 1.15
N VAL A 115 7.20 7.15 0.86
CA VAL A 115 7.66 8.54 0.90
C VAL A 115 8.19 8.90 2.29
N TYR A 116 7.48 8.52 3.36
CA TYR A 116 7.95 8.81 4.71
C TYR A 116 9.21 8.03 5.07
N ARG A 117 9.28 6.73 4.74
CA ARG A 117 10.49 5.91 4.94
C ARG A 117 11.70 6.51 4.22
N ASP A 118 11.53 6.92 2.97
CA ASP A 118 12.61 7.48 2.15
C ASP A 118 13.09 8.81 2.69
N PHE A 119 12.16 9.66 3.14
CA PHE A 119 12.50 10.89 3.84
C PHE A 119 13.32 10.61 5.11
N VAL A 120 12.91 9.65 5.94
CA VAL A 120 13.62 9.30 7.16
C VAL A 120 15.02 8.76 6.85
N ALA A 121 15.16 7.92 5.83
CA ALA A 121 16.43 7.32 5.44
C ALA A 121 17.41 8.33 4.84
N THR A 122 16.93 9.27 4.04
CA THR A 122 17.79 10.23 3.32
C THR A 122 17.93 11.57 4.02
N GLN A 123 17.02 11.93 4.92
CA GLN A 123 16.90 13.25 5.56
C GLN A 123 16.77 14.41 4.56
N ASP A 124 16.26 14.13 3.34
CA ASP A 124 16.08 15.11 2.28
C ASP A 124 14.79 15.90 2.51
N LEU A 125 14.92 17.10 3.10
CA LEU A 125 13.80 18.00 3.37
C LEU A 125 13.14 18.51 2.08
N ILE A 126 13.93 18.71 1.01
CA ILE A 126 13.41 19.20 -0.27
C ILE A 126 12.50 18.14 -0.88
N PHE A 127 12.90 16.87 -0.81
CA PHE A 127 12.07 15.74 -1.23
C PHE A 127 10.77 15.70 -0.42
N ALA A 128 10.87 15.80 0.91
CA ALA A 128 9.70 15.77 1.79
C ALA A 128 8.71 16.90 1.50
N GLU A 129 9.19 18.14 1.35
CA GLU A 129 8.36 19.31 1.01
C GLU A 129 7.69 19.17 -0.37
N LYS A 130 8.42 18.65 -1.37
CA LYS A 130 7.87 18.44 -2.71
C LYS A 130 6.79 17.37 -2.76
N THR A 131 6.91 16.32 -1.98
CA THR A 131 5.97 15.17 -2.00
C THR A 131 4.78 15.34 -1.05
N LEU A 132 4.88 16.21 -0.03
CA LEU A 132 3.86 16.43 0.98
C LEU A 132 2.45 16.72 0.41
N PRO A 133 2.26 17.60 -0.60
CA PRO A 133 0.93 17.84 -1.17
C PRO A 133 0.29 16.56 -1.75
N ALA A 134 1.09 15.71 -2.39
CA ALA A 134 0.62 14.44 -2.92
C ALA A 134 0.27 13.45 -1.81
N VAL A 135 1.05 13.40 -0.73
CA VAL A 135 0.75 12.58 0.46
C VAL A 135 -0.62 12.95 1.03
N PHE A 136 -0.89 14.24 1.25
CA PHE A 136 -2.18 14.67 1.79
C PHE A 136 -3.34 14.43 0.84
N THR A 137 -3.13 14.65 -0.45
CA THR A 137 -4.15 14.37 -1.48
C THR A 137 -4.46 12.87 -1.56
N ALA A 138 -3.44 12.02 -1.48
CA ALA A 138 -3.59 10.57 -1.44
C ALA A 138 -4.37 10.11 -0.21
N MET A 139 -4.07 10.66 0.98
CA MET A 139 -4.80 10.34 2.21
C MET A 139 -6.25 10.81 2.16
N ALA A 140 -6.52 12.02 1.67
CA ALA A 140 -7.87 12.52 1.50
C ALA A 140 -8.67 11.71 0.46
N TYR A 141 -7.99 11.17 -0.56
CA TYR A 141 -8.62 10.27 -1.51
C TYR A 141 -9.03 8.94 -0.87
N MET A 142 -8.16 8.35 -0.07
CA MET A 142 -8.44 7.08 0.63
C MET A 142 -9.55 7.22 1.66
N ASP A 143 -9.66 8.35 2.33
CA ASP A 143 -10.71 8.63 3.32
C ASP A 143 -12.14 8.47 2.77
N LYS A 144 -12.33 8.53 1.46
CA LYS A 144 -13.62 8.30 0.80
C LYS A 144 -14.10 6.85 0.91
N PHE A 145 -13.19 5.92 1.17
CA PHE A 145 -13.49 4.50 1.31
C PHE A 145 -13.81 4.09 2.75
N ASP A 146 -13.72 4.99 3.71
CA ASP A 146 -14.30 4.89 5.04
C ASP A 146 -15.80 5.21 4.96
N LYS A 147 -16.60 4.19 4.60
CA LYS A 147 -18.02 4.37 4.22
C LYS A 147 -18.93 4.55 5.43
N ASP A 148 -18.68 3.82 6.50
CA ASP A 148 -19.47 3.87 7.73
C ASP A 148 -18.91 4.88 8.76
N ARG A 149 -17.80 5.56 8.43
CA ARG A 149 -17.15 6.59 9.24
C ARG A 149 -16.61 6.08 10.58
N ASP A 150 -16.18 4.83 10.61
CA ASP A 150 -15.56 4.23 11.78
C ASP A 150 -14.03 4.45 11.84
N GLY A 151 -13.47 5.13 10.84
CA GLY A 151 -12.07 5.51 10.71
C GLY A 151 -11.25 4.55 9.84
N LEU A 152 -11.80 3.42 9.41
CA LEU A 152 -11.17 2.43 8.53
C LEU A 152 -11.73 2.49 7.12
N ILE A 153 -10.89 2.11 6.17
CA ILE A 153 -11.28 1.96 4.77
C ILE A 153 -11.82 0.54 4.51
N GLU A 154 -12.86 0.43 3.67
CA GLU A 154 -13.46 -0.84 3.31
C GLU A 154 -13.16 -1.24 1.86
N ASN A 155 -12.90 -2.54 1.68
CA ASN A 155 -12.89 -3.21 0.40
C ASN A 155 -14.30 -3.53 -0.09
N ASP A 156 -14.52 -3.58 -1.40
CA ASP A 156 -15.84 -3.55 -2.02
C ASP A 156 -16.37 -4.92 -2.45
N GLY A 157 -15.73 -6.02 -2.06
CA GLY A 157 -16.17 -7.36 -2.39
C GLY A 157 -15.68 -7.87 -3.74
N PHE A 158 -14.63 -7.27 -4.29
CA PHE A 158 -13.89 -7.73 -5.47
C PHE A 158 -12.38 -7.58 -5.25
N ALA A 159 -11.57 -7.87 -6.26
CA ALA A 159 -10.12 -7.71 -6.17
C ALA A 159 -9.73 -6.22 -6.33
N ASP A 160 -9.72 -5.49 -5.23
CA ASP A 160 -9.45 -4.05 -5.16
C ASP A 160 -8.20 -3.70 -4.34
N GLN A 161 -7.16 -4.49 -4.56
CA GLN A 161 -5.83 -4.38 -3.96
C GLN A 161 -4.79 -5.12 -4.80
N THR A 162 -3.51 -5.04 -4.44
CA THR A 162 -2.38 -5.74 -5.08
C THR A 162 -2.61 -7.25 -5.30
N TYR A 163 -3.27 -7.92 -4.36
CA TYR A 163 -3.69 -9.30 -4.55
C TYR A 163 -4.92 -9.34 -5.46
N ASP A 164 -4.71 -9.07 -6.75
CA ASP A 164 -5.72 -8.74 -7.74
C ASP A 164 -6.59 -9.91 -8.24
N ALA A 165 -6.36 -11.10 -7.69
CA ALA A 165 -7.24 -12.26 -7.84
C ALA A 165 -8.10 -12.53 -6.59
N TRP A 166 -7.88 -11.80 -5.48
CA TRP A 166 -8.54 -12.05 -4.20
C TRP A 166 -9.73 -11.13 -3.98
N THR A 167 -10.89 -11.73 -3.74
CA THR A 167 -12.06 -11.03 -3.26
C THR A 167 -11.90 -10.64 -1.79
N VAL A 168 -12.18 -9.40 -1.46
CA VAL A 168 -12.04 -8.83 -0.11
C VAL A 168 -13.31 -8.09 0.28
N HIS A 169 -13.83 -8.35 1.46
CA HIS A 169 -15.09 -7.77 1.93
C HIS A 169 -14.92 -6.97 3.21
N GLY A 170 -15.30 -5.71 3.17
CA GLY A 170 -15.24 -4.82 4.32
C GLY A 170 -13.80 -4.50 4.73
N ILE A 171 -13.51 -4.44 6.02
CA ILE A 171 -12.17 -4.17 6.52
C ILE A 171 -11.28 -5.39 6.30
N SER A 172 -10.08 -5.19 5.73
CA SER A 172 -9.11 -6.27 5.55
C SER A 172 -7.88 -6.08 6.43
N ALA A 173 -7.23 -7.19 6.78
CA ALA A 173 -5.99 -7.13 7.56
C ALA A 173 -4.88 -6.39 6.80
N TYR A 174 -4.77 -6.62 5.49
CA TYR A 174 -3.75 -6.02 4.65
C TYR A 174 -3.97 -4.52 4.43
N CYS A 175 -5.08 -4.15 3.77
CA CYS A 175 -5.36 -2.74 3.47
C CYS A 175 -5.58 -1.90 4.73
N GLY A 176 -6.29 -2.45 5.74
CA GLY A 176 -6.48 -1.79 7.03
C GLY A 176 -5.17 -1.57 7.79
N GLY A 177 -4.26 -2.57 7.78
CA GLY A 177 -2.93 -2.45 8.37
C GLY A 177 -2.06 -1.40 7.67
N LEU A 178 -2.11 -1.33 6.34
CA LEU A 178 -1.44 -0.29 5.55
C LEU A 178 -2.02 1.10 5.82
N TRP A 179 -3.36 1.22 5.95
CA TRP A 179 -4.02 2.47 6.31
C TRP A 179 -3.60 2.99 7.68
N LEU A 180 -3.56 2.12 8.70
CA LEU A 180 -3.06 2.48 10.03
C LEU A 180 -1.62 3.00 9.96
N GLY A 181 -0.76 2.31 9.23
CA GLY A 181 0.62 2.75 9.00
C GLY A 181 0.71 4.09 8.29
N ALA A 182 -0.08 4.29 7.23
CA ALA A 182 -0.12 5.53 6.46
C ALA A 182 -0.60 6.73 7.30
N LEU A 183 -1.58 6.54 8.18
CA LEU A 183 -2.02 7.58 9.12
C LEU A 183 -0.89 8.02 10.07
N GLN A 184 -0.13 7.08 10.62
CA GLN A 184 1.03 7.40 11.47
C GLN A 184 2.16 8.09 10.68
N ALA A 185 2.47 7.59 9.48
CA ALA A 185 3.50 8.17 8.62
C ALA A 185 3.13 9.59 8.17
N ALA A 186 1.87 9.83 7.77
CA ALA A 186 1.37 11.15 7.40
C ALA A 186 1.40 12.13 8.58
N ALA A 187 1.02 11.68 9.78
CA ALA A 187 1.12 12.50 11.00
C ALA A 187 2.57 12.88 11.32
N ALA A 188 3.49 11.91 11.24
CA ALA A 188 4.90 12.15 11.51
C ALA A 188 5.56 13.05 10.45
N MET A 189 5.18 12.93 9.18
CA MET A 189 5.63 13.82 8.12
C MET A 189 5.11 15.25 8.32
N ALA A 190 3.83 15.41 8.68
CA ALA A 190 3.23 16.71 9.02
C ALA A 190 3.96 17.37 10.20
N GLU A 191 4.32 16.60 11.23
CA GLU A 191 5.09 17.09 12.40
C GLU A 191 6.48 17.58 11.99
N LYS A 192 7.21 16.80 11.18
CA LYS A 192 8.54 17.20 10.69
C LYS A 192 8.55 18.46 9.83
N LEU A 193 7.44 18.74 9.16
CA LEU A 193 7.26 19.89 8.26
C LEU A 193 6.38 21.01 8.86
N ASN A 194 6.07 20.95 10.15
CA ASN A 194 5.34 21.97 10.92
C ASN A 194 3.90 22.26 10.42
N HIS A 195 3.14 21.21 10.08
CA HIS A 195 1.74 21.29 9.68
C HIS A 195 0.79 20.85 10.81
N ASP A 196 0.75 21.60 11.91
CA ASP A 196 0.10 21.24 13.19
C ASP A 196 -1.35 20.79 13.08
N THR A 197 -2.16 21.44 12.23
CA THR A 197 -3.59 21.14 12.08
C THR A 197 -3.85 19.73 11.53
N LEU A 198 -2.93 19.18 10.75
CA LEU A 198 -3.05 17.85 10.16
C LEU A 198 -2.58 16.74 11.10
N ILE A 199 -1.65 17.05 12.00
CA ILE A 199 -1.11 16.09 12.97
C ILE A 199 -2.23 15.52 13.82
N GLU A 200 -3.03 16.41 14.44
CA GLU A 200 -4.11 15.99 15.35
C GLU A 200 -5.18 15.18 14.59
N SER A 201 -5.52 15.61 13.38
CA SER A 201 -6.50 14.92 12.52
C SER A 201 -6.06 13.47 12.24
N PHE A 202 -4.82 13.25 11.79
CA PHE A 202 -4.32 11.91 11.51
C PHE A 202 -4.16 11.06 12.75
N ARG A 203 -3.68 11.63 13.86
CA ARG A 203 -3.52 10.90 15.14
C ARG A 203 -4.88 10.46 15.72
N SER A 204 -5.86 11.35 15.71
CA SER A 204 -7.22 11.02 16.17
C SER A 204 -7.83 9.90 15.33
N LYS A 205 -7.75 10.01 13.99
CA LYS A 205 -8.24 8.98 13.09
C LYS A 205 -7.49 7.65 13.28
N PHE A 206 -6.18 7.68 13.47
CA PHE A 206 -5.39 6.48 13.75
C PHE A 206 -5.88 5.74 15.00
N LEU A 207 -6.12 6.45 16.09
CA LEU A 207 -6.58 5.84 17.33
C LEU A 207 -7.95 5.19 17.18
N GLN A 208 -8.88 5.88 16.53
CA GLN A 208 -10.20 5.34 16.20
C GLN A 208 -10.10 4.11 15.30
N ALA A 209 -9.38 4.22 14.19
CA ALA A 209 -9.21 3.16 13.22
C ALA A 209 -8.56 1.90 13.81
N ARG A 210 -7.52 2.07 14.65
CA ARG A 210 -6.85 0.94 15.29
C ARG A 210 -7.77 0.18 16.24
N ASP A 211 -8.58 0.88 17.05
CA ASP A 211 -9.53 0.24 17.94
C ASP A 211 -10.56 -0.59 17.18
N VAL A 212 -11.09 -0.06 16.08
CA VAL A 212 -12.03 -0.77 15.19
C VAL A 212 -11.36 -1.96 14.50
N TYR A 213 -10.15 -1.78 13.97
CA TYR A 213 -9.36 -2.83 13.33
C TYR A 213 -9.16 -4.04 14.25
N GLU A 214 -8.72 -3.78 15.49
CA GLU A 214 -8.51 -4.84 16.47
C GLU A 214 -9.82 -5.53 16.87
N LYS A 215 -10.90 -4.78 17.06
CA LYS A 215 -12.20 -5.35 17.41
C LYS A 215 -12.81 -6.21 16.30
N LYS A 216 -12.66 -5.80 15.05
CA LYS A 216 -13.30 -6.50 13.91
C LYS A 216 -12.46 -7.67 13.40
N LEU A 217 -11.13 -7.62 13.49
CA LEU A 217 -10.26 -8.61 12.85
C LEU A 217 -9.50 -9.53 13.82
N TRP A 218 -9.21 -9.10 15.06
CA TRP A 218 -8.42 -9.92 15.97
C TRP A 218 -9.20 -11.13 16.50
N ASN A 219 -8.69 -12.33 16.21
CA ASN A 219 -9.33 -13.58 16.63
C ASN A 219 -8.63 -14.27 17.84
N GLY A 220 -7.71 -13.58 18.49
CA GLY A 220 -6.93 -14.11 19.60
C GLY A 220 -5.57 -14.72 19.21
N SER A 221 -5.27 -14.84 17.91
CA SER A 221 -4.08 -15.48 17.40
C SER A 221 -3.45 -14.77 16.20
N TYR A 222 -4.26 -14.19 15.34
CA TYR A 222 -3.87 -13.41 14.16
C TYR A 222 -5.04 -12.50 13.77
N PHE A 223 -4.84 -11.62 12.79
CA PHE A 223 -5.93 -10.86 12.19
C PHE A 223 -6.58 -11.66 11.07
N ASN A 224 -7.88 -11.84 11.12
CA ASN A 224 -8.66 -12.42 10.04
C ASN A 224 -8.40 -11.67 8.74
N TYR A 225 -8.43 -12.39 7.62
CA TYR A 225 -8.18 -11.84 6.29
C TYR A 225 -9.05 -10.61 6.01
N ASP A 226 -10.36 -10.73 6.25
CA ASP A 226 -11.30 -9.63 6.17
C ASP A 226 -12.43 -9.75 7.21
N SER A 227 -13.27 -8.72 7.28
CA SER A 227 -14.44 -8.69 8.19
C SER A 227 -15.71 -9.27 7.58
N GLY A 228 -15.61 -9.89 6.40
CA GLY A 228 -16.72 -10.56 5.73
C GLY A 228 -17.07 -11.91 6.32
N THR A 229 -17.94 -12.64 5.61
CA THR A 229 -18.44 -13.97 6.03
C THR A 229 -18.14 -15.05 4.99
N SER A 230 -17.22 -14.81 4.07
CA SER A 230 -16.79 -15.79 3.08
C SER A 230 -16.00 -16.93 3.74
N SER A 231 -15.84 -18.04 3.01
CA SER A 231 -14.99 -19.15 3.46
C SER A 231 -13.54 -18.76 3.71
N ASN A 232 -13.10 -17.64 3.12
CA ASN A 232 -11.73 -17.15 3.17
C ASN A 232 -11.52 -16.03 4.20
N SER A 233 -12.61 -15.48 4.77
CA SER A 233 -12.52 -14.34 5.70
C SER A 233 -11.65 -14.64 6.93
N ASN A 234 -11.47 -15.90 7.32
CA ASN A 234 -10.59 -16.31 8.42
C ASN A 234 -9.25 -16.87 7.96
N SER A 235 -8.86 -16.72 6.69
CA SER A 235 -7.56 -17.14 6.19
C SER A 235 -6.43 -16.37 6.87
N ILE A 236 -5.30 -17.06 7.07
CA ILE A 236 -4.07 -16.49 7.62
C ILE A 236 -3.29 -15.92 6.44
N GLN A 237 -3.38 -14.61 6.25
CA GLN A 237 -2.61 -13.92 5.22
C GLN A 237 -1.17 -13.68 5.69
N ALA A 238 -0.18 -14.08 4.89
CA ALA A 238 1.23 -13.93 5.24
C ALA A 238 1.64 -12.46 5.39
N ASP A 239 1.04 -11.58 4.61
CA ASP A 239 1.39 -10.16 4.53
C ASP A 239 0.48 -9.24 5.40
N GLN A 240 -0.24 -9.80 6.35
CA GLN A 240 -1.13 -9.03 7.23
C GLN A 240 -0.42 -7.98 8.09
N LEU A 241 0.90 -8.04 8.21
CA LEU A 241 1.75 -7.09 8.96
C LEU A 241 2.56 -6.15 8.05
N ALA A 242 2.21 -5.99 6.77
CA ALA A 242 2.94 -5.12 5.85
C ALA A 242 3.04 -3.66 6.36
N GLY A 243 1.96 -3.10 6.90
CA GLY A 243 1.98 -1.78 7.53
C GLY A 243 2.88 -1.71 8.76
N GLN A 244 2.90 -2.77 9.59
CA GLN A 244 3.78 -2.87 10.75
C GLN A 244 5.26 -2.93 10.36
N LEU A 245 5.60 -3.61 9.27
CA LEU A 245 6.97 -3.64 8.74
C LEU A 245 7.49 -2.23 8.44
N TYR A 246 6.66 -1.39 7.83
CA TYR A 246 7.03 0.00 7.53
C TYR A 246 7.17 0.88 8.79
N MET A 247 6.44 0.58 9.87
CA MET A 247 6.69 1.26 11.16
C MET A 247 8.12 1.00 11.64
N PHE A 248 8.55 -0.25 11.61
CA PHE A 248 9.93 -0.59 11.99
C PHE A 248 10.97 0.04 11.05
N ALA A 249 10.74 -0.03 9.73
CA ALA A 249 11.64 0.53 8.73
C ALA A 249 11.76 2.06 8.82
N SER A 250 10.74 2.74 9.33
CA SER A 250 10.67 4.20 9.45
C SER A 250 10.96 4.71 10.86
N GLY A 251 11.25 3.82 11.82
CA GLY A 251 11.48 4.20 13.22
C GLY A 251 10.23 4.78 13.92
N LEU A 252 9.03 4.46 13.43
CA LEU A 252 7.76 4.86 14.04
C LEU A 252 7.33 3.86 15.12
N PRO A 253 6.50 4.30 16.08
CA PRO A 253 5.93 3.41 17.07
C PRO A 253 5.17 2.24 16.39
N PRO A 254 5.17 1.05 17.00
CA PRO A 254 4.46 -0.09 16.46
C PRO A 254 2.94 0.16 16.42
N LEU A 255 2.26 -0.41 15.41
CA LEU A 255 0.80 -0.35 15.29
C LEU A 255 0.10 -1.14 16.40
N PHE A 256 0.69 -2.26 16.80
CA PHE A 256 0.12 -3.22 17.72
C PHE A 256 1.10 -3.56 18.84
N GLU A 257 0.60 -4.11 19.93
CA GLU A 257 1.42 -4.60 21.03
C GLU A 257 2.43 -5.68 20.56
N GLU A 258 3.65 -5.64 21.09
CA GLU A 258 4.74 -6.52 20.68
C GLU A 258 4.38 -8.01 20.78
N GLU A 259 3.71 -8.41 21.86
CA GLU A 259 3.29 -9.80 22.05
C GLU A 259 2.25 -10.25 21.03
N LYS A 260 1.39 -9.34 20.59
CA LYS A 260 0.43 -9.60 19.50
C LYS A 260 1.16 -9.80 18.18
N ILE A 261 2.12 -8.93 17.85
CA ILE A 261 2.97 -9.05 16.65
C ILE A 261 3.71 -10.39 16.64
N LYS A 262 4.35 -10.76 17.74
CA LYS A 262 5.04 -12.06 17.87
C LYS A 262 4.10 -13.25 17.66
N THR A 263 2.90 -13.18 18.24
CA THR A 263 1.89 -14.22 18.09
C THR A 263 1.46 -14.39 16.64
N ILE A 264 1.24 -13.29 15.91
CA ILE A 264 0.92 -13.30 14.48
C ILE A 264 2.07 -13.91 13.66
N LEU A 265 3.30 -13.43 13.86
CA LEU A 265 4.47 -13.92 13.13
C LEU A 265 4.69 -15.43 13.36
N LYS A 266 4.52 -15.89 14.61
CA LYS A 266 4.56 -17.32 14.93
C LYS A 266 3.47 -18.10 14.18
N LYS A 267 2.26 -17.56 14.12
CA LYS A 267 1.15 -18.19 13.40
C LYS A 267 1.42 -18.28 11.90
N ILE A 268 1.91 -17.20 11.29
CA ILE A 268 2.30 -17.19 9.87
C ILE A 268 3.40 -18.22 9.62
N TYR A 269 4.44 -18.25 10.45
CA TYR A 269 5.52 -19.22 10.32
C TYR A 269 5.02 -20.66 10.43
N GLU A 270 4.23 -20.98 11.45
CA GLU A 270 3.71 -22.33 11.68
C GLU A 270 2.78 -22.80 10.56
N PHE A 271 1.96 -21.90 9.99
CA PHE A 271 0.96 -22.27 9.01
C PHE A 271 1.41 -22.01 7.57
N ASN A 272 1.75 -20.76 7.24
CA ASN A 272 2.04 -20.38 5.85
C ASN A 272 3.40 -20.91 5.37
N VAL A 273 4.35 -21.15 6.29
CA VAL A 273 5.68 -21.68 5.94
C VAL A 273 5.79 -23.18 6.24
N MET A 274 5.68 -23.56 7.52
CA MET A 274 6.03 -24.91 7.94
C MET A 274 5.07 -26.01 7.46
N LYS A 275 3.78 -25.69 7.26
CA LYS A 275 2.81 -26.64 6.67
C LYS A 275 2.96 -26.81 5.16
N VAL A 276 3.74 -25.95 4.50
CA VAL A 276 3.98 -26.02 3.05
C VAL A 276 5.26 -26.82 2.80
N LYS A 277 5.12 -28.08 2.39
CA LYS A 277 6.26 -28.98 2.11
C LYS A 277 7.32 -28.95 3.23
N GLU A 278 6.88 -28.97 4.48
CA GLU A 278 7.76 -28.96 5.67
C GLU A 278 8.69 -27.73 5.74
N GLY A 279 8.22 -26.57 5.27
CA GLY A 279 9.00 -25.33 5.26
C GLY A 279 10.07 -25.22 4.16
N LYS A 280 10.05 -26.12 3.15
CA LYS A 280 11.09 -26.18 2.10
C LYS A 280 10.84 -25.24 0.91
N LEU A 281 9.65 -24.66 0.78
CA LEU A 281 9.26 -23.84 -0.37
C LEU A 281 9.00 -22.36 -0.05
N GLY A 282 9.24 -21.94 1.19
CA GLY A 282 8.88 -20.58 1.63
C GLY A 282 7.41 -20.46 2.05
N ALA A 283 6.93 -19.22 2.15
CA ALA A 283 5.56 -18.94 2.57
C ALA A 283 4.57 -18.95 1.41
N VAL A 284 3.36 -19.47 1.66
CA VAL A 284 2.19 -19.21 0.79
C VAL A 284 1.49 -17.94 1.24
N ASN A 285 0.85 -17.22 0.33
CA ASN A 285 0.15 -15.96 0.62
C ASN A 285 -0.99 -16.15 1.63
N GLY A 286 -1.80 -17.20 1.50
CA GLY A 286 -2.93 -17.50 2.36
C GLY A 286 -2.99 -18.96 2.78
N MET A 287 -3.39 -19.17 4.03
CA MET A 287 -3.56 -20.50 4.61
C MET A 287 -4.84 -20.55 5.44
N HIS A 288 -5.70 -21.51 5.19
CA HIS A 288 -6.85 -21.73 6.05
C HIS A 288 -6.46 -22.23 7.46
N PRO A 289 -7.24 -21.93 8.50
CA PRO A 289 -6.96 -22.41 9.86
C PRO A 289 -6.89 -23.94 10.00
N ASN A 290 -7.49 -24.68 9.07
CA ASN A 290 -7.40 -26.15 9.00
C ASN A 290 -6.06 -26.65 8.42
N GLY A 291 -5.17 -25.76 7.99
CA GLY A 291 -3.86 -26.09 7.43
C GLY A 291 -3.86 -26.43 5.94
N LYS A 292 -4.92 -26.14 5.21
CA LYS A 292 -4.94 -26.20 3.75
C LYS A 292 -4.57 -24.84 3.17
N VAL A 293 -3.82 -24.85 2.08
CA VAL A 293 -3.52 -23.63 1.32
C VAL A 293 -4.83 -23.02 0.84
N ASP A 294 -4.94 -21.71 0.95
CA ASP A 294 -6.06 -20.97 0.38
C ASP A 294 -5.78 -20.77 -1.11
N GLU A 295 -6.42 -21.58 -1.94
CA GLU A 295 -6.18 -21.62 -3.40
C GLU A 295 -6.74 -20.41 -4.14
N THR A 296 -7.50 -19.55 -3.49
CA THR A 296 -7.93 -18.27 -4.08
C THR A 296 -6.79 -17.25 -4.14
N CYS A 297 -5.68 -17.60 -3.52
CA CYS A 297 -4.46 -16.81 -3.36
C CYS A 297 -3.36 -17.13 -4.38
N MET A 298 -3.65 -17.82 -5.45
CA MET A 298 -2.63 -18.20 -6.45
C MET A 298 -2.76 -17.35 -7.70
#